data_92c8c784ccf83d093f5c130a708a2c6c
#
_entry.id   92c8c784ccf83d093f5c130a708a2c6c
#
_cell.length_a   1.000
_cell.length_b   1.000
_cell.length_c   1.000
_cell.angle_alpha   90.00
_cell.angle_beta   90.00
_cell.angle_gamma   90.00
#
_symmetry.space_group_name_H-M   'P 1'
#
loop_
_entity.id
_entity.type
_entity.pdbx_description
1 polymer ?
#
loop_
_entity_poly.entity_id
_entity_poly.type
_entity_poly.pdbx_seq_one_letter_code
_entity_poly.pdbx_strand_id
1 'polypeptide(L)'
;YDKVSGVLKYSEKTSSGSYGGCVGLKDGRILVNTGQSSGRSYGTHIFFPEGNSWSKSTNEQNYAPNDQPNGSQIAIGADGKAYILCLNLGARISTNETKALVYCYDTKKTTKGQVSTPEWYTAVKGENKQTGYGLGGDGNGGVYVATDKYITAISSTGSVLWATEVAGTAYGVPAIDNEGYIYYNDAEKGSLVKLEPATGKAIASLQLGTELKSSPTISADGTIYVTGMLEGKPTLFAVEGAATGYAANAWSQMGGNPSKSGYMY
;
A
#
# COMPACT_ATOMS: atom_id res chain seq x y z
N TYR A 1 17.55 15.30 -7.59
CA TYR A 1 17.82 16.73 -7.75
C TYR A 1 18.37 17.32 -6.45
N ASP A 2 19.21 18.31 -6.58
CA ASP A 2 19.57 19.15 -5.46
C ASP A 2 18.37 20.02 -5.06
N LYS A 3 17.97 20.00 -3.80
CA LYS A 3 16.76 20.69 -3.35
C LYS A 3 16.85 22.22 -3.34
N VAL A 4 18.06 22.77 -3.42
CA VAL A 4 18.29 24.24 -3.44
C VAL A 4 18.45 24.74 -4.86
N SER A 5 19.29 24.08 -5.66
CA SER A 5 19.60 24.50 -7.03
C SER A 5 18.68 23.88 -8.09
N GLY A 6 17.94 22.83 -7.75
CA GLY A 6 17.14 22.05 -8.70
C GLY A 6 17.97 21.25 -9.73
N VAL A 7 19.29 21.21 -9.58
CA VAL A 7 20.18 20.50 -10.51
C VAL A 7 19.98 19.00 -10.37
N LEU A 8 19.87 18.30 -11.50
CA LEU A 8 19.82 16.84 -11.55
C LEU A 8 21.12 16.25 -11.03
N LYS A 9 21.07 15.52 -9.91
CA LYS A 9 22.27 14.87 -9.35
C LYS A 9 22.60 13.56 -10.04
N TYR A 10 21.58 12.75 -10.29
CA TYR A 10 21.74 11.48 -11.02
C TYR A 10 20.39 11.02 -11.58
N SER A 11 20.45 10.20 -12.61
CA SER A 11 19.29 9.48 -13.16
C SER A 11 19.69 8.04 -13.49
N GLU A 12 18.78 7.12 -13.26
CA GLU A 12 18.95 5.72 -13.62
C GLU A 12 17.82 5.26 -14.51
N LYS A 13 18.15 4.38 -15.45
CA LYS A 13 17.16 3.74 -16.30
C LYS A 13 16.76 2.40 -15.68
N THR A 14 15.47 2.24 -15.41
CA THR A 14 14.91 0.92 -15.13
C THR A 14 14.73 0.16 -16.46
N SER A 15 14.90 -1.15 -16.44
CA SER A 15 14.71 -1.99 -17.64
C SER A 15 13.25 -2.07 -18.11
N SER A 16 12.33 -1.49 -17.35
CA SER A 16 10.89 -1.51 -17.61
C SER A 16 10.24 -0.21 -17.15
N GLY A 17 9.06 0.11 -17.67
CA GLY A 17 8.31 1.29 -17.23
C GLY A 17 8.06 1.26 -15.73
N SER A 18 8.13 2.41 -15.08
CA SER A 18 7.68 2.57 -13.70
C SER A 18 6.17 2.78 -13.69
N TYR A 19 5.44 1.89 -13.03
CA TYR A 19 3.97 2.00 -12.91
C TYR A 19 3.52 2.41 -11.51
N GLY A 20 4.44 2.86 -10.66
CA GLY A 20 4.07 3.16 -9.32
C GLY A 20 4.88 4.21 -8.61
N GLY A 21 4.41 4.54 -7.41
CA GLY A 21 5.09 5.48 -6.54
C GLY A 21 6.48 5.00 -6.13
N CYS A 22 7.30 5.94 -5.73
CA CYS A 22 8.54 5.67 -5.02
C CYS A 22 8.35 5.97 -3.53
N VAL A 23 9.12 5.27 -2.71
CA VAL A 23 9.12 5.42 -1.25
C VAL A 23 10.52 5.65 -0.76
N GLY A 24 10.73 6.74 0.01
CA GLY A 24 12.00 7.04 0.64
C GLY A 24 12.18 6.28 1.96
N LEU A 25 13.37 5.73 2.19
CA LEU A 25 13.78 5.16 3.46
C LEU A 25 14.56 6.19 4.30
N LYS A 26 14.59 6.00 5.62
CA LYS A 26 15.28 6.91 6.56
C LYS A 26 16.78 7.07 6.28
N ASP A 27 17.41 6.07 5.68
CA ASP A 27 18.83 6.06 5.31
C ASP A 27 19.10 6.67 3.92
N GLY A 28 18.07 7.25 3.28
CA GLY A 28 18.20 7.91 1.99
C GLY A 28 18.05 6.98 0.79
N ARG A 29 17.87 5.69 1.00
CA ARG A 29 17.54 4.78 -0.10
C ARG A 29 16.12 5.03 -0.60
N ILE A 30 15.84 4.68 -1.83
CA ILE A 30 14.51 4.84 -2.46
C ILE A 30 14.08 3.49 -3.02
N LEU A 31 12.87 3.07 -2.66
CA LEU A 31 12.20 1.91 -3.27
C LEU A 31 11.33 2.38 -4.43
N VAL A 32 11.40 1.66 -5.53
CA VAL A 32 10.58 1.92 -6.72
C VAL A 32 10.01 0.59 -7.23
N ASN A 33 8.71 0.53 -7.39
CA ASN A 33 8.09 -0.59 -8.10
C ASN A 33 8.14 -0.34 -9.60
N THR A 34 8.58 -1.33 -10.34
CA THR A 34 8.58 -1.32 -11.80
C THR A 34 7.65 -2.38 -12.33
N GLY A 35 6.83 -2.02 -13.29
CA GLY A 35 5.97 -2.93 -14.03
C GLY A 35 6.39 -2.96 -15.49
N GLN A 36 5.97 -3.97 -16.23
CA GLN A 36 6.35 -4.13 -17.62
C GLN A 36 5.18 -4.03 -18.60
N SER A 37 5.47 -3.45 -19.77
CA SER A 37 4.54 -3.42 -20.90
C SER A 37 4.70 -4.60 -21.87
N SER A 38 5.78 -5.39 -21.82
CA SER A 38 6.02 -6.51 -22.73
C SER A 38 6.96 -7.59 -22.12
N GLY A 39 6.38 -8.40 -21.26
CA GLY A 39 6.82 -9.76 -20.91
C GLY A 39 8.17 -9.93 -20.24
N ARG A 40 8.47 -9.56 -18.99
CA ARG A 40 9.40 -10.27 -18.09
C ARG A 40 10.11 -9.53 -16.94
N SER A 41 9.85 -8.28 -16.64
CA SER A 41 10.62 -7.62 -15.57
C SER A 41 9.72 -6.83 -14.64
N TYR A 42 8.98 -7.53 -13.80
CA TYR A 42 8.33 -6.92 -12.64
C TYR A 42 9.29 -6.97 -11.46
N GLY A 43 9.41 -5.88 -10.72
CA GLY A 43 10.26 -5.92 -9.55
C GLY A 43 10.16 -4.66 -8.70
N THR A 44 10.65 -4.79 -7.48
CA THR A 44 10.94 -3.64 -6.63
C THR A 44 12.43 -3.41 -6.68
N HIS A 45 12.81 -2.19 -6.98
CA HIS A 45 14.21 -1.77 -7.04
C HIS A 45 14.50 -0.89 -5.83
N ILE A 46 15.68 -1.06 -5.24
CA ILE A 46 16.22 -0.17 -4.22
C ILE A 46 17.37 0.61 -4.80
N PHE A 47 17.25 1.93 -4.78
CA PHE A 47 18.32 2.84 -5.15
C PHE A 47 19.05 3.28 -3.90
N PHE A 48 20.39 3.26 -3.96
CA PHE A 48 21.26 3.68 -2.88
C PHE A 48 21.71 5.14 -3.11
N PRO A 49 21.87 5.95 -2.05
CA PRO A 49 22.19 7.37 -2.20
C PRO A 49 23.60 7.65 -2.70
N GLU A 50 24.49 6.67 -2.67
CA GLU A 50 25.90 6.80 -3.03
C GLU A 50 26.15 6.58 -4.53
N GLY A 51 25.68 7.54 -5.33
CA GLY A 51 25.97 7.52 -6.78
C GLY A 51 25.12 6.54 -7.58
N ASN A 52 25.32 6.55 -8.88
CA ASN A 52 24.52 5.95 -9.97
C ASN A 52 24.33 4.41 -9.92
N SER A 53 24.13 3.83 -8.77
CA SER A 53 24.02 2.39 -8.66
C SER A 53 22.80 1.99 -7.88
N TRP A 54 21.98 1.27 -8.54
CA TRP A 54 20.81 0.61 -7.97
C TRP A 54 21.10 -0.85 -7.71
N SER A 55 20.39 -1.42 -6.77
CA SER A 55 20.34 -2.84 -6.51
C SER A 55 18.93 -3.31 -6.72
N LYS A 56 18.74 -4.39 -7.45
CA LYS A 56 17.48 -5.10 -7.44
C LYS A 56 17.32 -5.74 -6.07
N SER A 57 16.38 -5.26 -5.27
CA SER A 57 16.05 -5.93 -4.01
C SER A 57 15.22 -7.19 -4.23
N THR A 58 14.62 -7.33 -5.41
CA THR A 58 13.80 -8.47 -5.76
C THR A 58 14.23 -9.03 -7.09
N ASN A 59 14.41 -10.34 -7.14
CA ASN A 59 14.66 -11.04 -8.38
C ASN A 59 13.36 -11.16 -9.17
N GLU A 60 13.46 -10.97 -10.47
CA GLU A 60 12.42 -11.36 -11.43
C GLU A 60 11.96 -12.81 -11.24
N GLN A 61 12.81 -13.66 -10.68
CA GLN A 61 12.51 -15.06 -10.36
C GLN A 61 11.73 -15.25 -9.05
N ASN A 62 11.66 -14.25 -8.18
CA ASN A 62 10.92 -14.33 -6.90
C ASN A 62 9.44 -13.98 -7.04
N TYR A 63 9.07 -13.31 -8.13
CA TYR A 63 7.68 -13.21 -8.55
C TYR A 63 7.35 -14.40 -9.46
N ALA A 64 6.18 -14.98 -9.31
CA ALA A 64 5.69 -15.88 -10.35
C ALA A 64 5.67 -15.11 -11.69
N PRO A 65 5.83 -15.77 -12.84
CA PRO A 65 6.05 -15.11 -14.13
C PRO A 65 5.03 -14.03 -14.52
N ASN A 66 3.93 -13.93 -13.82
CA ASN A 66 2.87 -12.96 -14.08
C ASN A 66 2.41 -12.19 -12.82
N ASP A 67 3.11 -12.29 -11.69
CA ASP A 67 2.81 -11.46 -10.53
C ASP A 67 3.24 -10.01 -10.82
N GLN A 68 2.32 -9.10 -10.75
CA GLN A 68 2.58 -7.69 -11.00
C GLN A 68 2.58 -6.91 -9.69
N PRO A 69 3.69 -6.26 -9.29
CA PRO A 69 3.62 -5.27 -8.24
C PRO A 69 2.63 -4.19 -8.67
N ASN A 70 1.60 -3.98 -7.88
CA ASN A 70 0.74 -2.83 -8.10
C ASN A 70 1.49 -1.59 -7.61
N GLY A 71 1.92 -0.77 -8.53
CA GLY A 71 2.96 0.22 -8.32
C GLY A 71 2.69 1.33 -7.31
N SER A 72 1.46 1.54 -6.86
CA SER A 72 1.16 2.49 -5.78
C SER A 72 1.20 1.86 -4.39
N GLN A 73 1.57 0.57 -4.27
CA GLN A 73 1.28 -0.26 -3.12
C GLN A 73 2.56 -0.76 -2.44
N ILE A 74 3.43 0.17 -2.06
CA ILE A 74 4.51 -0.07 -1.11
C ILE A 74 4.14 0.60 0.20
N ALA A 75 4.20 -0.13 1.30
CA ALA A 75 4.19 0.41 2.65
C ALA A 75 5.50 0.10 3.35
N ILE A 76 5.96 1.01 4.21
CA ILE A 76 7.16 0.81 5.02
C ILE A 76 6.76 0.67 6.48
N GLY A 77 7.20 -0.39 7.13
CA GLY A 77 7.04 -0.58 8.56
C GLY A 77 8.04 0.25 9.37
N ALA A 78 7.69 0.57 10.62
CA ALA A 78 8.58 1.27 11.56
C ALA A 78 9.88 0.49 11.83
N ASP A 79 9.84 -0.83 11.68
CA ASP A 79 10.98 -1.74 11.78
C ASP A 79 11.93 -1.70 10.56
N GLY A 80 11.56 -0.96 9.51
CA GLY A 80 12.31 -0.85 8.27
C GLY A 80 12.00 -1.95 7.26
N LYS A 81 10.93 -2.71 7.45
CA LYS A 81 10.45 -3.66 6.46
C LYS A 81 9.64 -2.97 5.37
N ALA A 82 9.75 -3.48 4.17
CA ALA A 82 8.92 -3.06 3.04
C ALA A 82 7.88 -4.13 2.73
N TYR A 83 6.64 -3.70 2.65
CA TYR A 83 5.50 -4.52 2.27
C TYR A 83 5.06 -4.14 0.87
N ILE A 84 4.94 -5.13 -0.01
CA ILE A 84 4.67 -4.91 -1.44
C ILE A 84 3.47 -5.73 -1.84
N LEU A 85 2.43 -5.06 -2.30
CA LEU A 85 1.23 -5.71 -2.83
C LEU A 85 1.42 -6.01 -4.32
N CYS A 86 1.30 -7.28 -4.66
CA CYS A 86 1.39 -7.77 -6.03
C CYS A 86 0.09 -8.45 -6.44
N LEU A 87 -0.29 -8.31 -7.70
CA LEU A 87 -1.37 -9.11 -8.28
C LEU A 87 -0.87 -10.52 -8.57
N ASN A 88 -1.65 -11.53 -8.20
CA ASN A 88 -1.34 -12.92 -8.49
C ASN A 88 -1.92 -13.32 -9.86
N LEU A 89 -1.31 -12.86 -10.94
CA LEU A 89 -1.76 -13.15 -12.29
C LEU A 89 -1.27 -14.48 -12.83
N GLY A 90 -0.28 -15.10 -12.20
CA GLY A 90 0.43 -16.26 -12.72
C GLY A 90 0.39 -17.52 -11.90
N ALA A 91 -0.53 -17.63 -10.93
CA ALA A 91 -0.77 -18.86 -10.19
C ALA A 91 0.41 -19.43 -9.40
N ARG A 92 1.16 -18.59 -8.70
CA ARG A 92 2.08 -19.07 -7.65
C ARG A 92 1.31 -19.87 -6.58
N ILE A 93 0.07 -19.46 -6.35
CA ILE A 93 -0.88 -20.16 -5.49
C ILE A 93 -2.16 -20.36 -6.31
N SER A 94 -2.37 -21.60 -6.74
CA SER A 94 -3.49 -21.95 -7.61
C SER A 94 -4.77 -22.14 -6.81
N THR A 95 -5.34 -21.07 -6.31
CA THR A 95 -6.73 -21.06 -5.88
C THR A 95 -7.48 -19.98 -6.64
N ASN A 96 -8.70 -20.28 -7.06
CA ASN A 96 -9.55 -19.31 -7.77
C ASN A 96 -9.89 -18.07 -6.92
N GLU A 97 -9.59 -18.11 -5.61
CA GLU A 97 -9.90 -17.03 -4.65
C GLU A 97 -8.70 -16.11 -4.38
N THR A 98 -7.47 -16.53 -4.70
CA THR A 98 -6.26 -15.76 -4.41
C THR A 98 -5.89 -14.92 -5.61
N LYS A 99 -6.10 -13.62 -5.52
CA LYS A 99 -5.84 -12.66 -6.61
C LYS A 99 -4.69 -11.71 -6.31
N ALA A 100 -4.22 -11.67 -5.08
CA ALA A 100 -3.12 -10.80 -4.69
C ALA A 100 -2.17 -11.49 -3.70
N LEU A 101 -0.92 -11.07 -3.70
CA LEU A 101 0.14 -11.51 -2.81
C LEU A 101 0.74 -10.29 -2.14
N VAL A 102 0.98 -10.39 -0.83
CA VAL A 102 1.76 -9.41 -0.08
C VAL A 102 3.13 -10.01 0.20
N TYR A 103 4.17 -9.33 -0.21
CA TYR A 103 5.56 -9.69 0.08
C TYR A 103 6.11 -8.79 1.17
N CYS A 104 6.90 -9.35 2.08
CA CYS A 104 7.64 -8.63 3.11
C CYS A 104 9.14 -8.77 2.87
N TYR A 105 9.84 -7.65 2.81
CA TYR A 105 11.29 -7.61 2.70
C TYR A 105 11.90 -6.82 3.86
N ASP A 106 12.94 -7.36 4.48
CA ASP A 106 13.76 -6.59 5.41
C ASP A 106 14.72 -5.69 4.60
N THR A 107 14.45 -4.40 4.57
CA THR A 107 15.25 -3.45 3.81
C THR A 107 16.69 -3.32 4.35
N LYS A 108 16.93 -3.68 5.62
CA LYS A 108 18.25 -3.66 6.24
C LYS A 108 19.15 -4.79 5.74
N LYS A 109 18.55 -5.88 5.25
CA LYS A 109 19.27 -7.02 4.66
C LYS A 109 19.55 -6.85 3.17
N THR A 110 19.12 -5.74 2.58
CA THR A 110 19.36 -5.48 1.16
C THR A 110 20.79 -5.01 0.92
N THR A 111 21.49 -5.66 0.00
CA THR A 111 22.85 -5.32 -0.38
C THR A 111 22.88 -4.90 -1.84
N LYS A 112 23.63 -3.84 -2.13
CA LYS A 112 23.83 -3.33 -3.49
C LYS A 112 24.31 -4.42 -4.44
N GLY A 113 23.63 -4.57 -5.59
CA GLY A 113 23.97 -5.57 -6.60
C GLY A 113 23.51 -6.99 -6.27
N GLN A 114 22.89 -7.21 -5.13
CA GLN A 114 22.35 -8.52 -4.75
C GLN A 114 20.82 -8.53 -4.78
N VAL A 115 20.29 -9.70 -4.92
CA VAL A 115 18.86 -10.00 -4.91
C VAL A 115 18.42 -10.33 -3.50
N SER A 116 17.39 -9.65 -3.02
CA SER A 116 16.80 -9.95 -1.71
C SER A 116 15.72 -11.00 -1.82
N THR A 117 15.69 -11.91 -0.85
CA THR A 117 14.61 -12.88 -0.67
C THR A 117 13.57 -12.29 0.27
N PRO A 118 12.27 -12.43 0.00
CA PRO A 118 11.25 -12.02 0.96
C PRO A 118 11.36 -12.85 2.24
N GLU A 119 11.13 -12.22 3.38
CA GLU A 119 11.03 -12.92 4.66
C GLU A 119 9.79 -13.82 4.68
N TRP A 120 8.71 -13.32 4.11
CA TRP A 120 7.49 -14.07 3.88
C TRP A 120 6.69 -13.47 2.73
N TYR A 121 5.77 -14.24 2.20
CA TYR A 121 4.69 -13.75 1.34
C TYR A 121 3.38 -14.41 1.74
N THR A 122 2.28 -13.69 1.55
CA THR A 122 0.95 -14.11 1.98
C THR A 122 -0.06 -13.86 0.87
N ALA A 123 -0.85 -14.87 0.59
CA ALA A 123 -1.96 -14.78 -0.32
C ALA A 123 -3.16 -14.09 0.35
N VAL A 124 -3.77 -13.15 -0.33
CA VAL A 124 -4.98 -12.48 0.12
C VAL A 124 -6.11 -12.70 -0.87
N LYS A 125 -7.34 -12.76 -0.34
CA LYS A 125 -8.56 -12.87 -1.15
C LYS A 125 -8.79 -11.60 -1.97
N GLY A 126 -9.43 -11.73 -3.12
CA GLY A 126 -9.81 -10.61 -3.96
C GLY A 126 -10.31 -11.08 -5.32
N GLU A 127 -10.94 -10.19 -6.06
CA GLU A 127 -11.28 -10.40 -7.47
C GLU A 127 -10.16 -9.87 -8.39
N ASN A 128 -10.19 -10.26 -9.64
CA ASN A 128 -9.15 -9.91 -10.63
C ASN A 128 -9.29 -8.48 -11.20
N LYS A 129 -9.71 -7.53 -10.36
CA LYS A 129 -9.84 -6.13 -10.75
C LYS A 129 -8.62 -5.35 -10.27
N GLN A 130 -7.87 -4.81 -11.20
CA GLN A 130 -6.61 -4.08 -10.94
C GLN A 130 -6.79 -2.70 -10.30
N THR A 131 -8.03 -2.25 -10.15
CA THR A 131 -8.32 -0.89 -9.69
C THR A 131 -8.80 -0.90 -8.25
N GLY A 132 -8.13 -0.15 -7.41
CA GLY A 132 -8.58 0.12 -6.05
C GLY A 132 -7.89 -0.67 -4.95
N TYR A 133 -6.94 -1.54 -5.25
CA TYR A 133 -6.19 -2.27 -4.23
C TYR A 133 -5.27 -1.33 -3.43
N GLY A 134 -5.17 -1.55 -2.14
CA GLY A 134 -4.38 -0.72 -1.23
C GLY A 134 -3.74 -1.47 -0.07
N LEU A 135 -2.62 -0.95 0.40
CA LEU A 135 -1.83 -1.52 1.48
C LEU A 135 -1.45 -0.43 2.47
N GLY A 136 -1.84 -0.58 3.73
CA GLY A 136 -1.42 0.24 4.87
C GLY A 136 -0.77 -0.60 5.96
N GLY A 137 0.00 0.02 6.85
CA GLY A 137 0.65 -0.64 7.99
C GLY A 137 0.31 0.03 9.31
N ASP A 138 0.30 -0.74 10.39
CA ASP A 138 -0.07 -0.28 11.75
C ASP A 138 1.12 0.22 12.59
N GLY A 139 2.32 0.21 12.04
CA GLY A 139 3.55 0.60 12.75
C GLY A 139 4.13 -0.51 13.66
N ASN A 140 3.41 -1.58 13.92
CA ASN A 140 3.84 -2.72 14.73
C ASN A 140 4.23 -3.93 13.87
N GLY A 141 4.34 -3.73 12.56
CA GLY A 141 4.67 -4.76 11.58
C GLY A 141 3.45 -5.49 11.02
N GLY A 142 2.24 -5.18 11.46
CA GLY A 142 1.00 -5.62 10.84
C GLY A 142 0.65 -4.77 9.61
N VAL A 143 -0.01 -5.40 8.64
CA VAL A 143 -0.47 -4.71 7.43
C VAL A 143 -1.94 -5.00 7.15
N TYR A 144 -2.61 -4.00 6.63
CA TYR A 144 -4.00 -4.07 6.20
C TYR A 144 -4.07 -3.89 4.69
N VAL A 145 -4.71 -4.83 4.03
CA VAL A 145 -4.80 -4.88 2.57
C VAL A 145 -6.25 -4.73 2.16
N ALA A 146 -6.53 -3.71 1.37
CA ALA A 146 -7.79 -3.59 0.66
C ALA A 146 -7.66 -4.26 -0.71
N THR A 147 -8.50 -5.23 -0.95
CA THR A 147 -8.83 -5.72 -2.29
C THR A 147 -10.26 -5.32 -2.59
N ASP A 148 -10.73 -5.49 -3.81
CA ASP A 148 -12.08 -5.08 -4.19
C ASP A 148 -13.20 -5.59 -3.27
N LYS A 149 -13.09 -6.83 -2.77
CA LYS A 149 -14.13 -7.49 -1.94
C LYS A 149 -13.71 -7.77 -0.50
N TYR A 150 -12.47 -7.49 -0.13
CA TYR A 150 -11.97 -7.82 1.21
C TYR A 150 -11.09 -6.73 1.78
N ILE A 151 -11.18 -6.56 3.10
CA ILE A 151 -10.09 -5.97 3.90
C ILE A 151 -9.46 -7.11 4.68
N THR A 152 -8.15 -7.31 4.50
CA THR A 152 -7.40 -8.41 5.13
C THR A 152 -6.34 -7.84 6.05
N ALA A 153 -6.28 -8.33 7.29
CA ALA A 153 -5.18 -8.05 8.21
C ALA A 153 -4.16 -9.19 8.20
N ILE A 154 -2.90 -8.82 8.11
CA ILE A 154 -1.75 -9.73 8.11
C ILE A 154 -0.82 -9.33 9.26
N SER A 155 -0.39 -10.32 10.04
CA SER A 155 0.57 -10.10 11.15
C SER A 155 1.98 -9.78 10.64
N SER A 156 2.84 -9.35 11.54
CA SER A 156 4.27 -9.12 11.27
C SER A 156 5.02 -10.37 10.79
N THR A 157 4.45 -11.56 11.01
CA THR A 157 5.02 -12.86 10.58
C THR A 157 4.40 -13.40 9.30
N GLY A 158 3.49 -12.65 8.68
CA GLY A 158 2.85 -13.04 7.43
C GLY A 158 1.58 -13.89 7.59
N SER A 159 1.09 -14.10 8.80
CA SER A 159 -0.15 -14.85 9.02
C SER A 159 -1.38 -13.96 8.81
N VAL A 160 -2.38 -14.43 8.07
CA VAL A 160 -3.68 -13.76 7.99
C VAL A 160 -4.36 -13.83 9.35
N LEU A 161 -4.65 -12.68 9.95
CA LEU A 161 -5.35 -12.56 11.23
C LEU A 161 -6.86 -12.65 11.02
N TRP A 162 -7.35 -11.90 10.04
CA TRP A 162 -8.74 -11.92 9.61
C TRP A 162 -8.87 -11.38 8.18
N ALA A 163 -9.97 -11.70 7.52
CA ALA A 163 -10.36 -11.16 6.23
C ALA A 163 -11.86 -10.86 6.25
N THR A 164 -12.21 -9.58 6.18
CA THR A 164 -13.58 -9.09 6.20
C THR A 164 -14.07 -8.85 4.80
N GLU A 165 -15.16 -9.52 4.42
CA GLU A 165 -15.84 -9.24 3.17
C GLU A 165 -16.56 -7.89 3.25
N VAL A 166 -16.39 -7.06 2.22
CA VAL A 166 -17.02 -5.73 2.15
C VAL A 166 -18.35 -5.81 1.41
N ALA A 167 -19.29 -4.95 1.81
CA ALA A 167 -20.66 -4.98 1.25
C ALA A 167 -20.73 -4.56 -0.23
N GLY A 168 -19.82 -3.72 -0.66
CA GLY A 168 -19.71 -3.23 -2.03
C GLY A 168 -18.32 -3.47 -2.60
N THR A 169 -17.53 -2.42 -2.71
CA THR A 169 -16.16 -2.48 -3.25
C THR A 169 -15.23 -1.58 -2.42
N ALA A 170 -14.26 -2.18 -1.73
CA ALA A 170 -13.22 -1.43 -1.05
C ALA A 170 -12.31 -0.76 -2.08
N TYR A 171 -11.92 0.48 -1.83
CA TYR A 171 -11.11 1.25 -2.76
C TYR A 171 -9.95 1.97 -2.08
N GLY A 172 -8.78 1.79 -2.66
CA GLY A 172 -7.57 2.50 -2.25
C GLY A 172 -6.89 1.94 -1.00
N VAL A 173 -5.99 2.71 -0.46
CA VAL A 173 -5.25 2.37 0.76
C VAL A 173 -6.14 2.62 1.97
N PRO A 174 -6.32 1.62 2.87
CA PRO A 174 -7.01 1.85 4.13
C PRO A 174 -6.23 2.87 4.98
N ALA A 175 -6.94 3.73 5.71
CA ALA A 175 -6.34 4.62 6.69
C ALA A 175 -6.45 4.03 8.09
N ILE A 176 -5.45 4.28 8.95
CA ILE A 176 -5.37 3.74 10.30
C ILE A 176 -5.18 4.91 11.26
N ASP A 177 -6.05 5.01 12.26
CA ASP A 177 -5.96 6.03 13.28
C ASP A 177 -4.99 5.63 14.41
N ASN A 178 -4.71 6.55 15.33
CA ASN A 178 -3.78 6.33 16.44
C ASN A 178 -4.28 5.34 17.52
N GLU A 179 -5.53 4.92 17.45
CA GLU A 179 -6.09 3.83 18.26
C GLU A 179 -6.07 2.48 17.52
N GLY A 180 -5.63 2.49 16.26
CA GLY A 180 -5.50 1.31 15.41
C GLY A 180 -6.76 0.95 14.63
N TYR A 181 -7.83 1.73 14.69
CA TYR A 181 -9.01 1.49 13.86
C TYR A 181 -8.72 1.72 12.38
N ILE A 182 -9.32 0.90 11.56
CA ILE A 182 -9.11 0.89 10.12
C ILE A 182 -10.30 1.54 9.42
N TYR A 183 -10.02 2.46 8.52
CA TYR A 183 -11.02 3.13 7.70
C TYR A 183 -10.83 2.80 6.23
N TYR A 184 -11.92 2.46 5.55
CA TYR A 184 -11.89 2.26 4.11
C TYR A 184 -13.13 2.88 3.45
N ASN A 185 -13.00 3.21 2.18
CA ASN A 185 -14.12 3.65 1.37
C ASN A 185 -14.74 2.45 0.66
N ASP A 186 -16.05 2.25 0.87
CA ASP A 186 -16.86 1.41 0.01
C ASP A 186 -17.34 2.24 -1.18
N ALA A 187 -16.64 2.09 -2.30
CA ALA A 187 -16.87 2.92 -3.49
C ALA A 187 -18.24 2.67 -4.13
N GLU A 188 -18.75 1.45 -4.04
CA GLU A 188 -20.05 1.07 -4.60
C GLU A 188 -21.20 1.56 -3.73
N LYS A 189 -21.06 1.42 -2.42
CA LYS A 189 -22.08 1.88 -1.46
C LYS A 189 -21.97 3.36 -1.18
N GLY A 190 -20.87 4.02 -1.49
CA GLY A 190 -20.66 5.43 -1.18
C GLY A 190 -20.50 5.72 0.30
N SER A 191 -19.94 4.79 1.05
CA SER A 191 -19.82 4.87 2.51
C SER A 191 -18.36 4.85 2.97
N LEU A 192 -18.08 5.61 4.01
CA LEU A 192 -16.86 5.47 4.82
C LEU A 192 -17.16 4.46 5.94
N VAL A 193 -16.35 3.41 6.04
CA VAL A 193 -16.55 2.32 7.00
C VAL A 193 -15.37 2.26 7.97
N LYS A 194 -15.67 2.06 9.26
CA LYS A 194 -14.70 1.86 10.34
C LYS A 194 -14.71 0.42 10.79
N LEU A 195 -13.53 -0.21 10.86
CA LEU A 195 -13.33 -1.57 11.34
C LEU A 195 -12.57 -1.61 12.67
N GLU A 196 -12.93 -2.58 13.50
CA GLU A 196 -12.19 -2.92 14.71
C GLU A 196 -10.90 -3.67 14.33
N PRO A 197 -9.73 -3.27 14.86
CA PRO A 197 -8.45 -3.86 14.46
C PRO A 197 -8.29 -5.33 14.84
N ALA A 198 -8.85 -5.77 15.97
CA ALA A 198 -8.66 -7.13 16.46
C ALA A 198 -9.45 -8.19 15.65
N THR A 199 -10.61 -7.83 15.13
CA THR A 199 -11.54 -8.79 14.52
C THR A 199 -11.89 -8.48 13.07
N GLY A 200 -11.60 -7.25 12.60
CA GLY A 200 -12.04 -6.76 11.30
C GLY A 200 -13.54 -6.46 11.22
N LYS A 201 -14.27 -6.52 12.34
CA LYS A 201 -15.70 -6.25 12.36
C LYS A 201 -15.99 -4.78 12.05
N ALA A 202 -16.93 -4.53 11.15
CA ALA A 202 -17.42 -3.17 10.91
C ALA A 202 -18.21 -2.69 12.14
N ILE A 203 -17.76 -1.58 12.73
CA ILE A 203 -18.35 -0.98 13.93
C ILE A 203 -19.06 0.34 13.64
N ALA A 204 -18.75 0.96 12.49
CA ALA A 204 -19.48 2.13 12.01
C ALA A 204 -19.44 2.17 10.48
N SER A 205 -20.49 2.76 9.90
CA SER A 205 -20.57 3.05 8.47
C SER A 205 -21.34 4.35 8.28
N LEU A 206 -20.74 5.29 7.56
CA LEU A 206 -21.33 6.59 7.28
C LEU A 206 -21.54 6.76 5.78
N GLN A 207 -22.80 6.90 5.37
CA GLN A 207 -23.15 7.22 4.00
C GLN A 207 -22.76 8.67 3.69
N LEU A 208 -21.90 8.88 2.70
CA LEU A 208 -21.42 10.21 2.31
C LEU A 208 -21.98 10.65 0.95
N GLY A 209 -22.00 9.74 -0.01
CA GLY A 209 -22.41 10.07 -1.36
C GLY A 209 -22.37 8.85 -2.27
N THR A 210 -21.78 9.01 -3.45
CA THR A 210 -21.54 7.93 -4.40
C THR A 210 -20.10 7.98 -4.88
N GLU A 211 -19.61 6.91 -5.49
CA GLU A 211 -18.29 6.85 -6.13
C GLU A 211 -17.13 7.31 -5.24
N LEU A 212 -17.06 6.82 -4.00
CA LEU A 212 -15.93 7.12 -3.10
C LEU A 212 -14.64 6.40 -3.58
N LYS A 213 -14.12 6.82 -4.73
CA LYS A 213 -12.94 6.22 -5.39
C LYS A 213 -11.65 6.94 -5.01
N SER A 214 -11.46 7.17 -3.71
CA SER A 214 -10.22 7.73 -3.12
C SER A 214 -9.82 6.92 -1.90
N SER A 215 -8.55 7.01 -1.52
CA SER A 215 -8.11 6.54 -0.19
C SER A 215 -8.57 7.55 0.87
N PRO A 216 -9.14 7.13 2.00
CA PRO A 216 -9.37 8.03 3.12
C PRO A 216 -8.04 8.60 3.63
N THR A 217 -8.06 9.84 4.08
CA THR A 217 -6.87 10.53 4.63
C THR A 217 -7.23 11.11 5.99
N ILE A 218 -6.51 10.72 7.03
CA ILE A 218 -6.71 11.19 8.40
C ILE A 218 -5.70 12.31 8.66
N SER A 219 -6.17 13.47 9.08
CA SER A 219 -5.33 14.59 9.51
C SER A 219 -4.84 14.43 10.97
N ALA A 220 -3.97 15.30 11.40
CA ALA A 220 -3.42 15.27 12.76
C ALA A 220 -4.46 15.51 13.86
N ASP A 221 -5.54 16.23 13.55
CA ASP A 221 -6.66 16.49 14.47
C ASP A 221 -7.74 15.38 14.45
N GLY A 222 -7.57 14.35 13.63
CA GLY A 222 -8.51 13.24 13.52
C GLY A 222 -9.60 13.41 12.47
N THR A 223 -9.64 14.54 11.75
CA THR A 223 -10.58 14.71 10.64
C THR A 223 -10.23 13.76 9.50
N ILE A 224 -11.22 13.06 8.99
CA ILE A 224 -11.07 12.11 7.87
C ILE A 224 -11.57 12.76 6.58
N TYR A 225 -10.70 12.88 5.60
CA TYR A 225 -11.02 13.45 4.29
C TYR A 225 -11.22 12.35 3.27
N VAL A 226 -12.31 12.46 2.51
CA VAL A 226 -12.71 11.52 1.45
C VAL A 226 -13.24 12.32 0.26
N THR A 227 -12.94 11.89 -0.96
CA THR A 227 -13.55 12.47 -2.17
C THR A 227 -14.51 11.49 -2.82
N GLY A 228 -15.58 12.02 -3.38
CA GLY A 228 -16.62 11.25 -4.06
C GLY A 228 -17.59 12.18 -4.79
N MET A 229 -18.78 11.69 -5.04
CA MET A 229 -19.85 12.44 -5.70
C MET A 229 -21.01 12.63 -4.72
N LEU A 230 -21.53 13.85 -4.61
CA LEU A 230 -22.76 14.18 -3.93
C LEU A 230 -23.71 14.86 -4.92
N GLU A 231 -24.89 14.31 -5.12
CA GLU A 231 -25.87 14.82 -6.08
C GLU A 231 -25.29 15.08 -7.48
N GLY A 232 -24.44 14.15 -7.94
CA GLY A 232 -23.78 14.24 -9.24
C GLY A 232 -22.63 15.27 -9.32
N LYS A 233 -22.19 15.86 -8.19
CA LYS A 233 -21.09 16.84 -8.13
C LYS A 233 -19.87 16.26 -7.40
N PRO A 234 -18.64 16.47 -7.91
CA PRO A 234 -17.42 16.15 -7.17
C PRO A 234 -17.40 16.89 -5.83
N THR A 235 -17.21 16.12 -4.75
CA THR A 235 -17.31 16.66 -3.39
C THR A 235 -16.15 16.14 -2.54
N LEU A 236 -15.57 17.03 -1.74
CA LEU A 236 -14.67 16.68 -0.64
C LEU A 236 -15.49 16.62 0.65
N PHE A 237 -15.51 15.46 1.27
CA PHE A 237 -16.11 15.25 2.57
C PHE A 237 -15.05 15.38 3.66
N ALA A 238 -15.40 16.06 4.75
CA ALA A 238 -14.64 16.10 5.98
C ALA A 238 -15.51 15.50 7.09
N VAL A 239 -15.02 14.40 7.67
CA VAL A 239 -15.75 13.62 8.68
C VAL A 239 -14.98 13.67 9.98
N GLU A 240 -15.64 14.02 11.08
CA GLU A 240 -15.03 13.96 12.40
C GLU A 240 -14.75 12.50 12.77
N GLY A 241 -13.50 12.18 13.07
CA GLY A 241 -13.08 10.86 13.54
C GLY A 241 -13.34 10.70 15.03
N ALA A 242 -13.44 9.46 15.49
CA ALA A 242 -13.55 9.18 16.93
C ALA A 242 -12.21 9.30 17.66
N ALA A 243 -11.08 9.14 16.96
CA ALA A 243 -9.73 9.20 17.49
C ALA A 243 -9.02 10.49 17.07
N THR A 244 -7.99 10.89 17.82
CA THR A 244 -7.17 12.05 17.52
C THR A 244 -5.99 11.65 16.64
N GLY A 245 -6.11 11.94 15.35
CA GLY A 245 -5.02 11.80 14.40
C GLY A 245 -4.82 10.41 13.80
N TYR A 246 -3.91 10.35 12.85
CA TYR A 246 -3.48 9.12 12.19
C TYR A 246 -2.43 8.38 13.03
N ALA A 247 -2.25 7.08 12.80
CA ALA A 247 -1.20 6.31 13.45
C ALA A 247 0.18 6.85 13.04
N ALA A 248 0.81 7.57 13.97
CA ALA A 248 2.19 8.00 13.82
C ALA A 248 3.13 6.78 13.84
N ASN A 249 4.29 6.86 13.21
CA ASN A 249 5.24 5.75 13.07
C ASN A 249 4.72 4.54 12.28
N ALA A 250 3.63 4.72 11.52
CA ALA A 250 3.03 3.72 10.66
C ALA A 250 2.92 4.23 9.22
N TRP A 251 2.87 3.33 8.27
CA TRP A 251 2.40 3.66 6.91
C TRP A 251 0.87 3.65 6.91
N SER A 252 0.30 4.56 7.70
CA SER A 252 -1.10 4.51 8.14
C SER A 252 -2.11 4.94 7.09
N GLN A 253 -1.67 5.39 5.93
CA GLN A 253 -2.53 5.85 4.84
C GLN A 253 -1.74 5.98 3.53
N MET A 254 -2.41 6.33 2.45
CA MET A 254 -1.77 6.51 1.15
C MET A 254 -0.63 7.54 1.24
N GLY A 255 0.58 7.14 0.81
CA GLY A 255 1.78 7.96 0.91
C GLY A 255 2.38 8.06 2.31
N GLY A 256 1.92 7.23 3.26
CA GLY A 256 2.46 7.06 4.61
C GLY A 256 1.93 8.04 5.64
N ASN A 257 1.62 9.26 5.27
CA ASN A 257 1.16 10.33 6.15
C ASN A 257 0.22 11.31 5.43
N PRO A 258 -0.42 12.26 6.13
CA PRO A 258 -1.36 13.22 5.52
C PRO A 258 -0.75 14.06 4.40
N SER A 259 0.54 14.34 4.46
CA SER A 259 1.26 15.08 3.43
C SER A 259 1.59 14.23 2.20
N LYS A 260 1.30 12.91 2.24
CA LYS A 260 1.61 11.94 1.18
C LYS A 260 3.06 12.03 0.73
N SER A 261 3.97 12.21 1.69
CA SER A 261 5.38 12.48 1.42
C SER A 261 6.13 11.27 0.83
N GLY A 262 5.55 10.07 0.92
CA GLY A 262 6.22 8.83 0.55
C GLY A 262 7.45 8.55 1.42
N TYR A 263 7.46 9.08 2.64
CA TYR A 263 8.57 9.00 3.58
C TYR A 263 8.05 8.80 5.00
N MET A 264 8.71 7.96 5.79
CA MET A 264 8.48 7.85 7.22
C MET A 264 9.53 8.67 7.97
N TYR A 265 9.07 9.57 8.82
CA TYR A 265 9.92 10.42 9.67
C TYR A 265 10.36 9.67 10.92
#